data_8a12bac5237e77f211d971c11682e305
#
_entry.id   8a12bac5237e77f211d971c11682e305
#
_cell.length_a   1.000
_cell.length_b   1.000
_cell.length_c   1.000
_cell.angle_alpha   90.00
_cell.angle_beta   90.00
_cell.angle_gamma   90.00
#
_symmetry.space_group_name_H-M   'P 1'
#
loop_
_entity.id
_entity.type
_entity.pdbx_description
1 polymer ?
#
loop_
_entity_poly.entity_id
_entity_poly.type
_entity_poly.pdbx_seq_one_letter_code
_entity_poly.pdbx_strand_id
1 'polypeptide(L)'
;MQVLNFIIKNILTQASVVVGLIALLGLVLQKKPIGTVVSGTMKTILGFLVLSAGSSVIQGSLAIFGDLFNKAFGLKGLVASIEGINGQSMTDLGLGSEIAITLAGIFIVNIILARITPFKYIFLTGQALLWESTLCVVFAYFCGLRGLPLIIVGSIVGGAFATLMPAFAQPVMRQITGSDDIALGHFCTFGYMFTALIAKLTGDKSKSTEDVALPKSLEFLQDTYLSVMVVMVPFYLIVAIFAGPKACAEYAGATNYIVFMFLQALQFVTGLYVLMAGVRLLLAELVPAFQGISMKLVPNSKPALDCPVLFPYAPNAVILGFIFTTIGSIIGMFLTPMLGLPMILPGVMSNFFAGGTAGIFANQVGGRRGTIIGCIAHGIFIMILPALLSPMLGQIGFQNMTCTDVDTVVTGFFFMIIKSIAGIF
;
A
#
# COMPACT_ATOMS: atom_id res chain seq x y z
N MET A 1 -33.20 18.40 -16.69
CA MET A 1 -33.20 16.95 -16.38
C MET A 1 -32.25 16.16 -17.29
N GLN A 2 -32.35 16.28 -18.64
CA GLN A 2 -31.47 15.52 -19.56
C GLN A 2 -29.96 15.81 -19.38
N VAL A 3 -29.56 17.09 -19.27
CA VAL A 3 -28.15 17.49 -19.06
C VAL A 3 -27.62 16.97 -17.72
N LEU A 4 -28.40 17.04 -16.65
CA LEU A 4 -28.01 16.52 -15.34
C LEU A 4 -27.83 14.98 -15.39
N ASN A 5 -28.76 14.28 -16.04
CA ASN A 5 -28.63 12.84 -16.24
C ASN A 5 -27.44 12.47 -17.13
N PHE A 6 -27.12 13.27 -18.15
CA PHE A 6 -25.94 13.08 -18.98
C PHE A 6 -24.64 13.23 -18.12
N ILE A 7 -24.55 14.31 -17.33
CA ILE A 7 -23.40 14.56 -16.46
C ILE A 7 -23.23 13.41 -15.46
N ILE A 8 -24.29 13.00 -14.77
CA ILE A 8 -24.23 11.92 -13.78
C ILE A 8 -23.82 10.61 -14.43
N LYS A 9 -24.47 10.22 -15.56
CA LYS A 9 -24.26 8.90 -16.17
C LYS A 9 -22.99 8.78 -17.01
N ASN A 10 -22.45 9.88 -17.56
CA ASN A 10 -21.35 9.82 -18.51
C ASN A 10 -20.06 10.52 -18.02
N ILE A 11 -20.16 11.43 -17.05
CA ILE A 11 -19.03 12.18 -16.54
C ILE A 11 -18.67 11.70 -15.12
N LEU A 12 -19.62 11.72 -14.20
CA LEU A 12 -19.36 11.36 -12.79
C LEU A 12 -19.19 9.85 -12.56
N THR A 13 -19.51 9.01 -13.52
CA THR A 13 -19.18 7.58 -13.50
C THR A 13 -17.76 7.28 -14.00
N GLN A 14 -17.08 8.25 -14.61
CA GLN A 14 -15.72 8.08 -15.10
C GLN A 14 -14.72 8.50 -14.03
N ALA A 15 -14.10 7.53 -13.35
CA ALA A 15 -13.19 7.79 -12.24
C ALA A 15 -12.04 8.75 -12.63
N SER A 16 -11.46 8.60 -13.82
CA SER A 16 -10.40 9.49 -14.31
C SER A 16 -10.86 10.95 -14.41
N VAL A 17 -12.11 11.17 -14.84
CA VAL A 17 -12.68 12.52 -14.92
C VAL A 17 -12.99 13.09 -13.55
N VAL A 18 -13.53 12.27 -12.64
CA VAL A 18 -13.82 12.68 -11.25
C VAL A 18 -12.53 13.13 -10.55
N VAL A 19 -11.46 12.36 -10.67
CA VAL A 19 -10.14 12.73 -10.09
C VAL A 19 -9.62 14.03 -10.71
N GLY A 20 -9.77 14.20 -12.02
CA GLY A 20 -9.43 15.44 -12.73
C GLY A 20 -10.24 16.64 -12.23
N LEU A 21 -11.53 16.48 -11.97
CA LEU A 21 -12.39 17.55 -11.42
C LEU A 21 -11.98 17.94 -9.98
N ILE A 22 -11.55 16.97 -9.17
CA ILE A 22 -10.99 17.24 -7.83
C ILE A 22 -9.71 18.07 -7.93
N ALA A 23 -8.80 17.70 -8.87
CA ALA A 23 -7.58 18.46 -9.13
C ALA A 23 -7.89 19.88 -9.64
N LEU A 24 -8.81 20.01 -10.60
CA LEU A 24 -9.28 21.28 -11.11
C LEU A 24 -9.75 22.19 -9.97
N LEU A 25 -10.64 21.69 -9.12
CA LEU A 25 -11.17 22.43 -7.99
C LEU A 25 -10.05 22.88 -7.03
N GLY A 26 -9.14 21.94 -6.68
CA GLY A 26 -8.02 22.24 -5.80
C GLY A 26 -7.09 23.33 -6.35
N LEU A 27 -6.74 23.28 -7.64
CA LEU A 27 -5.89 24.26 -8.30
C LEU A 27 -6.56 25.63 -8.45
N VAL A 28 -7.85 25.67 -8.76
CA VAL A 28 -8.65 26.90 -8.81
C VAL A 28 -8.76 27.57 -7.44
N LEU A 29 -9.03 26.80 -6.39
CA LEU A 29 -9.09 27.32 -5.00
C LEU A 29 -7.75 27.91 -4.54
N GLN A 30 -6.63 27.41 -5.04
CA GLN A 30 -5.29 27.97 -4.82
C GLN A 30 -4.99 29.22 -5.69
N LYS A 31 -5.90 29.63 -6.56
CA LYS A 31 -5.71 30.74 -7.50
C LYS A 31 -4.47 30.55 -8.40
N LYS A 32 -4.19 29.32 -8.84
CA LYS A 32 -3.11 29.02 -9.78
C LYS A 32 -3.39 29.64 -11.15
N PRO A 33 -2.34 30.00 -11.93
CA PRO A 33 -2.50 30.44 -13.31
C PRO A 33 -3.25 29.42 -14.16
N ILE A 34 -4.06 29.89 -15.14
CA ILE A 34 -4.93 29.01 -15.94
C ILE A 34 -4.17 27.88 -16.66
N GLY A 35 -2.94 28.17 -17.15
CA GLY A 35 -2.09 27.15 -17.75
C GLY A 35 -1.73 26.02 -16.79
N THR A 36 -1.45 26.35 -15.52
CA THR A 36 -1.18 25.37 -14.46
C THR A 36 -2.46 24.57 -14.14
N VAL A 37 -3.61 25.24 -14.07
CA VAL A 37 -4.90 24.59 -13.80
C VAL A 37 -5.22 23.57 -14.90
N VAL A 38 -5.12 23.94 -16.16
CA VAL A 38 -5.38 23.04 -17.30
C VAL A 38 -4.36 21.89 -17.32
N SER A 39 -3.06 22.20 -17.24
CA SER A 39 -1.99 21.20 -17.28
C SER A 39 -2.11 20.22 -16.11
N GLY A 40 -2.32 20.70 -14.89
CA GLY A 40 -2.44 19.86 -13.69
C GLY A 40 -3.67 18.95 -13.75
N THR A 41 -4.81 19.48 -14.19
CA THR A 41 -6.03 18.69 -14.40
C THR A 41 -5.80 17.55 -15.41
N MET A 42 -5.20 17.87 -16.57
CA MET A 42 -4.93 16.87 -17.62
C MET A 42 -3.91 15.82 -17.16
N LYS A 43 -2.85 16.23 -16.46
CA LYS A 43 -1.87 15.29 -15.88
C LYS A 43 -2.51 14.36 -14.86
N THR A 44 -3.42 14.85 -14.04
CA THR A 44 -4.14 14.03 -13.06
C THR A 44 -5.03 12.98 -13.74
N ILE A 45 -5.78 13.36 -14.79
CA ILE A 45 -6.56 12.43 -15.60
C ILE A 45 -5.65 11.37 -16.25
N LEU A 46 -4.58 11.82 -16.91
CA LEU A 46 -3.61 10.93 -17.55
C LEU A 46 -2.96 9.98 -16.54
N GLY A 47 -2.61 10.48 -15.35
CA GLY A 47 -2.05 9.69 -14.25
C GLY A 47 -2.98 8.54 -13.85
N PHE A 48 -4.27 8.79 -13.74
CA PHE A 48 -5.27 7.75 -13.46
C PHE A 48 -5.33 6.70 -14.57
N LEU A 49 -5.32 7.11 -15.84
CA LEU A 49 -5.36 6.17 -16.97
C LEU A 49 -4.08 5.31 -17.03
N VAL A 50 -2.91 5.91 -16.79
CA VAL A 50 -1.63 5.19 -16.72
C VAL A 50 -1.61 4.20 -15.55
N LEU A 51 -2.12 4.61 -14.38
CA LEU A 51 -2.29 3.73 -13.22
C LEU A 51 -3.14 2.49 -13.58
N SER A 52 -4.29 2.71 -14.21
CA SER A 52 -5.20 1.63 -14.62
C SER A 52 -4.55 0.69 -15.64
N ALA A 53 -3.78 1.21 -16.59
CA ALA A 53 -3.04 0.40 -17.57
C ALA A 53 -1.98 -0.49 -16.87
N GLY A 54 -1.19 0.07 -15.93
CA GLY A 54 -0.24 -0.69 -15.14
C GLY A 54 -0.90 -1.79 -14.30
N SER A 55 -2.07 -1.50 -13.72
CA SER A 55 -2.86 -2.46 -12.97
C SER A 55 -3.31 -3.65 -13.83
N SER A 56 -3.79 -3.40 -15.05
CA SER A 56 -4.21 -4.46 -15.96
C SER A 56 -3.05 -5.40 -16.33
N VAL A 57 -1.84 -4.87 -16.48
CA VAL A 57 -0.63 -5.67 -16.74
C VAL A 57 -0.29 -6.55 -15.54
N ILE A 58 -0.35 -6.00 -14.31
CA ILE A 58 -0.13 -6.77 -13.07
C ILE A 58 -1.14 -7.91 -12.97
N GLN A 59 -2.43 -7.60 -13.14
CA GLN A 59 -3.52 -8.60 -13.04
C GLN A 59 -3.35 -9.73 -14.04
N GLY A 60 -3.00 -9.42 -15.30
CA GLY A 60 -2.76 -10.42 -16.33
C GLY A 60 -1.62 -11.38 -15.96
N SER A 61 -0.50 -10.85 -15.47
CA SER A 61 0.64 -11.66 -15.02
C SER A 61 0.29 -12.51 -13.79
N LEU A 62 -0.42 -11.92 -12.80
CA LEU A 62 -0.81 -12.63 -11.58
C LEU A 62 -1.88 -13.70 -11.82
N ALA A 63 -2.77 -13.53 -12.80
CA ALA A 63 -3.77 -14.55 -13.15
C ALA A 63 -3.08 -15.82 -13.64
N ILE A 64 -2.09 -15.69 -14.54
CA ILE A 64 -1.28 -16.82 -15.05
C ILE A 64 -0.50 -17.47 -13.89
N PHE A 65 0.17 -16.65 -13.09
CA PHE A 65 0.93 -17.12 -11.93
C PHE A 65 0.05 -17.91 -10.95
N GLY A 66 -1.13 -17.36 -10.60
CA GLY A 66 -2.05 -17.98 -9.63
C GLY A 66 -2.62 -19.33 -10.11
N ASP A 67 -2.97 -19.43 -11.40
CA ASP A 67 -3.42 -20.69 -11.99
C ASP A 67 -2.32 -21.75 -11.99
N LEU A 68 -1.12 -21.40 -12.45
CA LEU A 68 0.02 -22.30 -12.46
C LEU A 68 0.49 -22.68 -11.06
N PHE A 69 0.41 -21.75 -10.10
CA PHE A 69 0.69 -22.04 -8.69
C PHE A 69 -0.27 -23.08 -8.13
N ASN A 70 -1.56 -22.94 -8.42
CA ASN A 70 -2.56 -23.94 -8.00
C ASN A 70 -2.31 -25.31 -8.67
N LYS A 71 -2.01 -25.34 -9.96
CA LYS A 71 -1.65 -26.56 -10.68
C LYS A 71 -0.39 -27.23 -10.12
N ALA A 72 0.59 -26.44 -9.68
CA ALA A 72 1.87 -26.92 -9.15
C ALA A 72 1.76 -27.50 -7.73
N PHE A 73 1.01 -26.83 -6.86
CA PHE A 73 1.03 -27.11 -5.42
C PHE A 73 -0.31 -27.55 -4.84
N GLY A 74 -1.40 -27.50 -5.62
CA GLY A 74 -2.77 -27.75 -5.11
C GLY A 74 -3.25 -26.75 -4.06
N LEU A 75 -2.59 -25.56 -3.99
CA LEU A 75 -2.84 -24.51 -3.00
C LEU A 75 -3.25 -23.22 -3.70
N LYS A 76 -4.14 -22.46 -3.06
CA LYS A 76 -4.47 -21.11 -3.53
C LYS A 76 -3.45 -20.12 -2.96
N GLY A 77 -2.54 -19.65 -3.82
CA GLY A 77 -1.59 -18.58 -3.48
C GLY A 77 -2.19 -17.20 -3.76
N LEU A 78 -2.06 -16.29 -2.81
CA LEU A 78 -2.45 -14.88 -2.96
C LEU A 78 -1.20 -14.01 -2.89
N VAL A 79 -1.02 -13.12 -3.84
CA VAL A 79 0.08 -12.15 -3.79
C VAL A 79 -0.30 -10.97 -2.90
N ALA A 80 0.55 -10.63 -1.97
CA ALA A 80 0.38 -9.44 -1.13
C ALA A 80 0.71 -8.18 -1.98
N SER A 81 -0.32 -7.52 -2.53
CA SER A 81 -0.20 -6.34 -3.38
C SER A 81 -1.40 -5.41 -3.22
N ILE A 82 -1.19 -4.31 -2.54
CA ILE A 82 -2.19 -3.25 -2.38
C ILE A 82 -2.45 -2.55 -3.73
N GLU A 83 -1.43 -2.46 -4.59
CA GLU A 83 -1.54 -1.89 -5.92
C GLU A 83 -2.51 -2.69 -6.78
N GLY A 84 -2.42 -4.02 -6.69
CA GLY A 84 -3.35 -4.91 -7.38
C GLY A 84 -4.79 -4.79 -6.85
N ILE A 85 -4.97 -4.71 -5.53
CA ILE A 85 -6.28 -4.45 -4.92
C ILE A 85 -6.85 -3.13 -5.41
N ASN A 86 -6.04 -2.06 -5.46
CA ASN A 86 -6.47 -0.77 -5.97
C ASN A 86 -6.95 -0.89 -7.42
N GLY A 87 -6.17 -1.55 -8.27
CA GLY A 87 -6.53 -1.74 -9.66
C GLY A 87 -7.84 -2.51 -9.84
N GLN A 88 -8.00 -3.68 -9.20
CA GLN A 88 -9.25 -4.45 -9.28
C GLN A 88 -10.44 -3.65 -8.74
N SER A 89 -10.26 -2.87 -7.69
CA SER A 89 -11.33 -2.02 -7.14
C SER A 89 -11.81 -0.99 -8.16
N MET A 90 -10.89 -0.40 -8.92
CA MET A 90 -11.20 0.63 -9.90
C MET A 90 -11.79 0.07 -11.20
N THR A 91 -11.26 -1.07 -11.68
CA THR A 91 -11.64 -1.66 -12.96
C THR A 91 -12.82 -2.63 -12.82
N ASP A 92 -12.65 -3.68 -12.00
CA ASP A 92 -13.57 -4.82 -11.97
C ASP A 92 -14.80 -4.54 -11.09
N LEU A 93 -14.62 -3.82 -9.99
CA LEU A 93 -15.72 -3.40 -9.11
C LEU A 93 -16.33 -2.04 -9.50
N GLY A 94 -15.67 -1.28 -10.38
CA GLY A 94 -16.16 0.02 -10.83
C GLY A 94 -16.20 1.09 -9.72
N LEU A 95 -15.41 0.94 -8.63
CA LEU A 95 -15.44 1.82 -7.46
C LEU A 95 -14.48 3.02 -7.57
N GLY A 96 -13.92 3.27 -8.75
CA GLY A 96 -12.90 4.32 -8.92
C GLY A 96 -13.38 5.73 -8.56
N SER A 97 -14.64 6.06 -8.83
CA SER A 97 -15.22 7.38 -8.47
C SER A 97 -15.36 7.52 -6.95
N GLU A 98 -15.86 6.50 -6.28
CA GLU A 98 -15.99 6.46 -4.82
C GLU A 98 -14.63 6.55 -4.13
N ILE A 99 -13.62 5.85 -4.64
CA ILE A 99 -12.24 5.91 -4.15
C ILE A 99 -11.68 7.33 -4.28
N ALA A 100 -11.87 7.97 -5.43
CA ALA A 100 -11.38 9.32 -5.68
C ALA A 100 -12.02 10.37 -4.75
N ILE A 101 -13.34 10.27 -4.54
CA ILE A 101 -14.06 11.19 -3.64
C ILE A 101 -13.69 10.89 -2.18
N THR A 102 -13.56 9.62 -1.80
CA THR A 102 -13.14 9.22 -0.45
C THR A 102 -11.71 9.67 -0.15
N LEU A 103 -10.79 9.64 -1.12
CA LEU A 103 -9.43 10.19 -0.97
C LEU A 103 -9.46 11.67 -0.55
N ALA A 104 -10.26 12.49 -1.24
CA ALA A 104 -10.45 13.89 -0.86
C ALA A 104 -11.14 14.03 0.51
N GLY A 105 -12.12 13.18 0.79
CA GLY A 105 -12.83 13.14 2.06
C GLY A 105 -11.94 12.78 3.24
N ILE A 106 -11.07 11.78 3.11
CA ILE A 106 -10.05 11.41 4.11
C ILE A 106 -9.18 12.62 4.45
N PHE A 107 -8.71 13.32 3.41
CA PHE A 107 -7.86 14.49 3.61
C PHE A 107 -8.60 15.63 4.33
N ILE A 108 -9.87 15.88 3.99
CA ILE A 108 -10.71 16.87 4.67
C ILE A 108 -10.92 16.49 6.14
N VAL A 109 -11.25 15.24 6.43
CA VAL A 109 -11.43 14.74 7.80
C VAL A 109 -10.11 14.81 8.58
N ASN A 110 -8.97 14.47 7.99
CA ASN A 110 -7.66 14.63 8.62
C ASN A 110 -7.38 16.11 9.00
N ILE A 111 -7.67 17.08 8.12
CA ILE A 111 -7.54 18.50 8.43
C ILE A 111 -8.45 18.89 9.60
N ILE A 112 -9.72 18.47 9.58
CA ILE A 112 -10.69 18.77 10.64
C ILE A 112 -10.19 18.20 11.97
N LEU A 113 -9.82 16.92 12.01
CA LEU A 113 -9.31 16.28 13.22
C LEU A 113 -8.02 16.92 13.71
N ALA A 114 -7.07 17.22 12.82
CA ALA A 114 -5.86 17.92 13.18
C ALA A 114 -6.13 19.35 13.71
N ARG A 115 -7.20 20.00 13.27
CA ARG A 115 -7.59 21.32 13.76
C ARG A 115 -8.20 21.29 15.17
N ILE A 116 -9.10 20.33 15.44
CA ILE A 116 -9.90 20.30 16.67
C ILE A 116 -9.33 19.40 17.78
N THR A 117 -8.33 18.55 17.47
CA THR A 117 -7.66 17.65 18.43
C THR A 117 -6.23 18.10 18.72
N PRO A 118 -5.56 17.55 19.75
CA PRO A 118 -4.13 17.78 19.97
C PRO A 118 -3.23 17.14 18.91
N PHE A 119 -3.74 16.24 18.07
CA PHE A 119 -3.00 15.50 17.02
C PHE A 119 -2.86 16.36 15.77
N LYS A 120 -1.83 17.22 15.76
CA LYS A 120 -1.59 18.22 14.69
C LYS A 120 -0.86 17.63 13.46
N TYR A 121 -1.19 16.40 13.05
CA TYR A 121 -0.55 15.70 11.95
C TYR A 121 -1.34 15.82 10.67
N ILE A 122 -0.71 16.27 9.59
CA ILE A 122 -1.30 16.34 8.25
C ILE A 122 -0.64 15.26 7.40
N PHE A 123 -1.43 14.29 6.99
CA PHE A 123 -0.97 13.16 6.19
C PHE A 123 -0.75 13.60 4.73
N LEU A 124 0.50 13.55 4.25
CA LEU A 124 0.87 14.09 2.93
C LEU A 124 1.36 13.01 1.94
N THR A 125 1.46 11.75 2.38
CA THR A 125 1.82 10.65 1.48
C THR A 125 0.62 10.28 0.63
N GLY A 126 0.51 10.88 -0.55
CA GLY A 126 -0.65 10.74 -1.41
C GLY A 126 -0.92 9.29 -1.84
N GLN A 127 0.12 8.51 -2.17
CA GLN A 127 -0.06 7.10 -2.52
C GLN A 127 -0.63 6.28 -1.35
N ALA A 128 -0.14 6.48 -0.13
CA ALA A 128 -0.67 5.79 1.04
C ALA A 128 -2.14 6.18 1.30
N LEU A 129 -2.49 7.46 1.13
CA LEU A 129 -3.89 7.91 1.19
C LEU A 129 -4.76 7.27 0.11
N LEU A 130 -4.22 7.06 -1.10
CA LEU A 130 -4.94 6.36 -2.17
C LEU A 130 -5.20 4.89 -1.79
N TRP A 131 -4.21 4.21 -1.22
CA TRP A 131 -4.36 2.82 -0.75
C TRP A 131 -5.39 2.73 0.37
N GLU A 132 -5.31 3.60 1.36
CA GLU A 132 -6.26 3.64 2.47
C GLU A 132 -7.68 3.99 2.00
N SER A 133 -7.83 4.96 1.07
CA SER A 133 -9.14 5.28 0.50
C SER A 133 -9.75 4.11 -0.25
N THR A 134 -8.92 3.36 -1.00
CA THR A 134 -9.34 2.15 -1.70
C THR A 134 -9.88 1.13 -0.71
N LEU A 135 -9.14 0.84 0.36
CA LEU A 135 -9.54 -0.19 1.32
C LEU A 135 -10.72 0.25 2.18
N CYS A 136 -10.80 1.52 2.57
CA CYS A 136 -12.00 2.05 3.22
C CYS A 136 -13.26 1.88 2.35
N VAL A 137 -13.15 2.14 1.04
CA VAL A 137 -14.25 1.95 0.09
C VAL A 137 -14.58 0.47 -0.07
N VAL A 138 -13.59 -0.40 -0.26
CA VAL A 138 -13.76 -1.85 -0.41
C VAL A 138 -14.42 -2.46 0.83
N PHE A 139 -13.98 -2.09 2.02
CA PHE A 139 -14.54 -2.61 3.27
C PHE A 139 -15.94 -2.06 3.57
N ALA A 140 -16.18 -0.78 3.29
CA ALA A 140 -17.52 -0.21 3.36
C ALA A 140 -18.48 -0.87 2.37
N TYR A 141 -18.01 -1.16 1.15
CA TYR A 141 -18.75 -1.91 0.14
C TYR A 141 -19.07 -3.35 0.60
N PHE A 142 -18.11 -4.04 1.22
CA PHE A 142 -18.32 -5.34 1.84
C PHE A 142 -19.38 -5.29 2.95
N CYS A 143 -19.42 -4.20 3.73
CA CYS A 143 -20.44 -3.97 4.74
C CYS A 143 -21.82 -3.64 4.17
N GLY A 144 -22.02 -3.66 2.86
CA GLY A 144 -23.30 -3.37 2.22
C GLY A 144 -23.55 -1.89 1.95
N LEU A 145 -22.65 -0.99 2.31
CA LEU A 145 -22.77 0.44 2.02
C LEU A 145 -22.57 0.71 0.51
N ARG A 146 -23.29 1.70 -0.01
CA ARG A 146 -23.22 2.11 -1.42
C ARG A 146 -23.35 3.63 -1.53
N GLY A 147 -22.77 4.23 -2.58
CA GLY A 147 -22.90 5.65 -2.89
C GLY A 147 -22.45 6.56 -1.76
N LEU A 148 -23.24 7.57 -1.42
CA LEU A 148 -22.87 8.60 -0.44
C LEU A 148 -22.58 8.06 0.98
N PRO A 149 -23.36 7.15 1.58
CA PRO A 149 -23.03 6.55 2.88
C PRO A 149 -21.67 5.84 2.88
N LEU A 150 -21.31 5.13 1.80
CA LEU A 150 -20.02 4.48 1.66
C LEU A 150 -18.87 5.49 1.70
N ILE A 151 -19.01 6.58 0.93
CA ILE A 151 -18.02 7.66 0.84
C ILE A 151 -17.85 8.35 2.21
N ILE A 152 -18.93 8.67 2.88
CA ILE A 152 -18.90 9.36 4.19
C ILE A 152 -18.20 8.49 5.24
N VAL A 153 -18.61 7.23 5.38
CA VAL A 153 -18.04 6.30 6.37
C VAL A 153 -16.58 6.03 6.05
N GLY A 154 -16.25 5.75 4.79
CA GLY A 154 -14.87 5.57 4.36
C GLY A 154 -13.99 6.79 4.62
N SER A 155 -14.50 8.00 4.37
CA SER A 155 -13.78 9.25 4.63
C SER A 155 -13.52 9.48 6.12
N ILE A 156 -14.51 9.19 6.98
CA ILE A 156 -14.37 9.37 8.44
C ILE A 156 -13.35 8.37 9.00
N VAL A 157 -13.47 7.10 8.64
CA VAL A 157 -12.56 6.05 9.13
C VAL A 157 -11.14 6.30 8.64
N GLY A 158 -10.93 6.46 7.34
CA GLY A 158 -9.60 6.70 6.78
C GLY A 158 -8.97 8.01 7.28
N GLY A 159 -9.78 9.09 7.47
CA GLY A 159 -9.32 10.35 8.03
C GLY A 159 -8.91 10.25 9.50
N ALA A 160 -9.60 9.41 10.28
CA ALA A 160 -9.21 9.10 11.65
C ALA A 160 -7.87 8.35 11.67
N PHE A 161 -7.69 7.32 10.83
CA PHE A 161 -6.42 6.61 10.71
C PHE A 161 -5.29 7.54 10.23
N ALA A 162 -5.52 8.39 9.23
CA ALA A 162 -4.56 9.37 8.75
C ALA A 162 -4.10 10.37 9.85
N THR A 163 -4.92 10.58 10.89
CA THR A 163 -4.58 11.45 12.01
C THR A 163 -3.91 10.69 13.16
N LEU A 164 -4.42 9.51 13.49
CA LEU A 164 -4.00 8.75 14.66
C LEU A 164 -2.71 7.95 14.44
N MET A 165 -2.49 7.42 13.23
CA MET A 165 -1.30 6.61 12.96
C MET A 165 0.00 7.41 13.07
N PRO A 166 0.14 8.61 12.48
CA PRO A 166 1.30 9.46 12.73
C PRO A 166 1.48 9.78 14.22
N ALA A 167 0.39 10.05 14.95
CA ALA A 167 0.45 10.32 16.40
C ALA A 167 1.00 9.12 17.19
N PHE A 168 0.60 7.91 16.81
CA PHE A 168 1.05 6.68 17.47
C PHE A 168 2.53 6.38 17.20
N ALA A 169 3.04 6.68 15.98
CA ALA A 169 4.44 6.54 15.63
C ALA A 169 5.36 7.59 16.26
N GLN A 170 4.82 8.79 16.56
CA GLN A 170 5.61 9.98 16.89
C GLN A 170 6.60 9.82 18.06
N PRO A 171 6.30 9.08 19.15
CA PRO A 171 7.28 8.89 20.24
C PRO A 171 8.58 8.23 19.78
N VAL A 172 8.54 7.31 18.83
CA VAL A 172 9.72 6.67 18.25
C VAL A 172 10.34 7.56 17.15
N MET A 173 9.50 8.22 16.35
CA MET A 173 9.93 9.19 15.34
C MET A 173 10.83 10.27 15.91
N ARG A 174 10.47 10.86 17.05
CA ARG A 174 11.30 11.86 17.76
C ARG A 174 12.68 11.33 18.13
N GLN A 175 12.77 10.06 18.49
CA GLN A 175 14.05 9.43 18.83
C GLN A 175 14.91 9.18 17.60
N ILE A 176 14.29 8.83 16.46
CA ILE A 176 14.99 8.59 15.19
C ILE A 176 15.51 9.90 14.60
N THR A 177 14.65 10.91 14.52
CA THR A 177 14.96 12.18 13.83
C THR A 177 15.64 13.21 14.72
N GLY A 178 15.56 13.06 16.04
CA GLY A 178 16.01 14.07 17.00
C GLY A 178 15.13 15.34 17.01
N SER A 179 13.99 15.35 16.30
CA SER A 179 13.08 16.49 16.14
C SER A 179 11.63 16.06 16.25
N ASP A 180 10.74 17.04 16.47
CA ASP A 180 9.29 16.88 16.45
C ASP A 180 8.64 17.56 15.22
N ASP A 181 9.43 17.94 14.23
CA ASP A 181 8.98 18.75 13.07
C ASP A 181 8.31 17.92 11.99
N ILE A 182 8.63 16.63 11.92
CA ILE A 182 8.08 15.69 10.94
C ILE A 182 7.48 14.46 11.63
N ALA A 183 6.48 13.88 10.99
CA ALA A 183 5.86 12.63 11.40
C ALA A 183 5.90 11.59 10.27
N LEU A 184 5.62 10.33 10.58
CA LEU A 184 5.53 9.26 9.59
C LEU A 184 4.11 9.18 9.02
N GLY A 185 3.99 9.33 7.71
CA GLY A 185 2.76 9.20 6.93
C GLY A 185 2.74 7.93 6.10
N HIS A 186 2.64 6.78 6.76
CA HIS A 186 2.53 5.48 6.11
C HIS A 186 1.60 4.57 6.91
N PHE A 187 0.78 3.75 6.24
CA PHE A 187 -0.23 2.92 6.90
C PHE A 187 0.29 1.54 7.31
N CYS A 188 1.43 1.50 7.98
CA CYS A 188 1.98 0.29 8.61
C CYS A 188 2.45 0.54 10.06
N THR A 189 1.89 1.56 10.71
CA THR A 189 2.32 2.03 12.04
C THR A 189 2.18 0.96 13.10
N PHE A 190 1.09 0.20 13.13
CA PHE A 190 0.95 -0.95 14.03
C PHE A 190 2.06 -1.98 13.81
N GLY A 191 2.46 -2.22 12.57
CA GLY A 191 3.59 -3.08 12.23
C GLY A 191 4.91 -2.55 12.77
N TYR A 192 5.18 -1.25 12.61
CA TYR A 192 6.39 -0.61 13.13
C TYR A 192 6.45 -0.64 14.65
N MET A 193 5.36 -0.33 15.31
CA MET A 193 5.28 -0.34 16.78
C MET A 193 5.37 -1.76 17.35
N PHE A 194 4.76 -2.75 16.68
CA PHE A 194 4.94 -4.16 17.01
C PHE A 194 6.41 -4.57 16.88
N THR A 195 7.06 -4.22 15.78
CA THR A 195 8.49 -4.50 15.55
C THR A 195 9.36 -3.84 16.60
N ALA A 196 9.10 -2.56 16.93
CA ALA A 196 9.81 -1.83 17.97
C ALA A 196 9.61 -2.48 19.35
N LEU A 197 8.41 -2.96 19.66
CA LEU A 197 8.15 -3.68 20.91
C LEU A 197 8.99 -4.97 21.02
N ILE A 198 8.96 -5.81 19.98
CA ILE A 198 9.77 -7.04 19.94
C ILE A 198 11.25 -6.71 20.03
N ALA A 199 11.71 -5.70 19.28
CA ALA A 199 13.11 -5.26 19.31
C ALA A 199 13.54 -4.77 20.70
N LYS A 200 12.69 -4.01 21.39
CA LYS A 200 12.96 -3.54 22.75
C LYS A 200 13.09 -4.69 23.75
N LEU A 201 12.27 -5.74 23.59
CA LEU A 201 12.30 -6.91 24.49
C LEU A 201 13.46 -7.85 24.22
N THR A 202 13.96 -7.92 22.99
CA THR A 202 14.97 -8.93 22.59
C THR A 202 16.34 -8.35 22.28
N GLY A 203 16.43 -7.04 22.11
CA GLY A 203 17.61 -6.35 21.58
C GLY A 203 18.54 -5.77 22.62
N ASP A 204 19.56 -5.07 22.10
CA ASP A 204 20.55 -4.31 22.87
C ASP A 204 20.77 -2.98 22.13
N LYS A 205 20.17 -1.91 22.65
CA LYS A 205 20.20 -0.57 22.03
C LYS A 205 21.64 -0.03 21.87
N SER A 206 22.61 -0.52 22.65
CA SER A 206 24.00 -0.04 22.59
C SER A 206 24.74 -0.50 21.32
N LYS A 207 24.18 -1.44 20.56
CA LYS A 207 24.80 -2.06 19.37
C LYS A 207 23.95 -1.77 18.12
N SER A 208 24.22 -0.64 17.49
CA SER A 208 23.49 -0.20 16.30
C SER A 208 23.75 -1.10 15.08
N THR A 209 22.77 -1.14 14.16
CA THR A 209 22.98 -1.68 12.81
C THR A 209 23.97 -0.84 12.00
N GLU A 210 24.09 0.45 12.30
CA GLU A 210 24.97 1.36 11.59
C GLU A 210 26.46 1.10 11.91
N ASP A 211 26.75 0.35 12.98
CA ASP A 211 28.10 -0.11 13.30
C ASP A 211 28.55 -1.32 12.43
N VAL A 212 27.67 -1.86 11.61
CA VAL A 212 27.96 -3.04 10.75
C VAL A 212 28.38 -2.57 9.36
N ALA A 213 29.56 -2.99 8.91
CA ALA A 213 30.01 -2.77 7.54
C ALA A 213 29.24 -3.71 6.58
N LEU A 214 28.23 -3.21 5.89
CA LEU A 214 27.53 -4.00 4.88
C LEU A 214 28.33 -4.05 3.58
N PRO A 215 28.33 -5.21 2.86
CA PRO A 215 28.97 -5.33 1.57
C PRO A 215 28.32 -4.39 0.54
N LYS A 216 29.16 -3.68 -0.25
CA LYS A 216 28.68 -2.81 -1.33
C LYS A 216 27.82 -3.56 -2.37
N SER A 217 28.01 -4.87 -2.50
CA SER A 217 27.20 -5.74 -3.36
C SER A 217 25.73 -5.78 -3.01
N LEU A 218 25.29 -5.26 -1.85
CA LEU A 218 23.88 -5.16 -1.47
C LEU A 218 23.25 -3.80 -1.80
N GLU A 219 24.02 -2.82 -2.26
CA GLU A 219 23.51 -1.48 -2.59
C GLU A 219 22.43 -1.49 -3.68
N PHE A 220 22.47 -2.47 -4.62
CA PHE A 220 21.43 -2.61 -5.66
C PHE A 220 20.03 -2.90 -5.08
N LEU A 221 19.94 -3.46 -3.86
CA LEU A 221 18.66 -3.68 -3.18
C LEU A 221 17.98 -2.38 -2.72
N GLN A 222 18.66 -1.24 -2.82
CA GLN A 222 18.04 0.08 -2.59
C GLN A 222 17.15 0.50 -3.78
N ASP A 223 17.33 -0.10 -4.96
CA ASP A 223 16.39 0.08 -6.08
C ASP A 223 15.18 -0.82 -5.89
N THR A 224 14.01 -0.20 -5.75
CA THR A 224 12.75 -0.90 -5.49
C THR A 224 12.42 -1.93 -6.56
N TYR A 225 12.59 -1.60 -7.83
CA TYR A 225 12.19 -2.49 -8.93
C TYR A 225 13.16 -3.65 -9.09
N LEU A 226 14.47 -3.43 -8.90
CA LEU A 226 15.45 -4.51 -8.84
C LEU A 226 15.18 -5.45 -7.67
N SER A 227 14.83 -4.92 -6.51
CA SER A 227 14.43 -5.72 -5.34
C SER A 227 13.20 -6.57 -5.64
N VAL A 228 12.19 -6.01 -6.31
CA VAL A 228 11.01 -6.77 -6.76
C VAL A 228 11.39 -7.86 -7.75
N MET A 229 12.28 -7.60 -8.72
CA MET A 229 12.75 -8.62 -9.68
C MET A 229 13.46 -9.77 -8.98
N VAL A 230 14.37 -9.47 -8.05
CA VAL A 230 15.16 -10.47 -7.30
C VAL A 230 14.27 -11.45 -6.53
N VAL A 231 13.10 -11.02 -6.09
CA VAL A 231 12.16 -11.89 -5.37
C VAL A 231 11.16 -12.56 -6.32
N MET A 232 10.54 -11.79 -7.23
CA MET A 232 9.46 -12.32 -8.09
C MET A 232 9.97 -13.28 -9.17
N VAL A 233 11.14 -13.02 -9.76
CA VAL A 233 11.69 -13.92 -10.77
C VAL A 233 11.89 -15.35 -10.24
N PRO A 234 12.56 -15.58 -9.10
CA PRO A 234 12.63 -16.91 -8.49
C PRO A 234 11.26 -17.54 -8.21
N PHE A 235 10.29 -16.76 -7.70
CA PHE A 235 8.95 -17.31 -7.45
C PHE A 235 8.29 -17.81 -8.73
N TYR A 236 8.30 -17.04 -9.81
CA TYR A 236 7.72 -17.44 -11.09
C TYR A 236 8.43 -18.66 -11.67
N LEU A 237 9.77 -18.73 -11.58
CA LEU A 237 10.55 -19.86 -12.07
C LEU A 237 10.31 -21.13 -11.25
N ILE A 238 10.21 -21.02 -9.93
CA ILE A 238 9.84 -22.15 -9.06
C ILE A 238 8.47 -22.70 -9.46
N VAL A 239 7.48 -21.83 -9.64
CA VAL A 239 6.15 -22.24 -10.10
C VAL A 239 6.22 -22.92 -11.46
N ALA A 240 6.99 -22.38 -12.42
CA ALA A 240 7.18 -23.00 -13.73
C ALA A 240 7.76 -24.43 -13.66
N ILE A 241 8.78 -24.62 -12.82
CA ILE A 241 9.45 -25.91 -12.65
C ILE A 241 8.47 -26.93 -12.05
N PHE A 242 7.72 -26.57 -11.01
CA PHE A 242 6.81 -27.49 -10.36
C PHE A 242 5.51 -27.74 -11.14
N ALA A 243 4.96 -26.75 -11.85
CA ALA A 243 3.82 -26.92 -12.74
C ALA A 243 4.17 -27.77 -13.98
N GLY A 244 5.40 -27.63 -14.45
CA GLY A 244 5.93 -28.37 -15.58
C GLY A 244 5.48 -27.88 -16.97
N PRO A 245 6.11 -28.38 -18.03
CA PRO A 245 5.89 -27.86 -19.39
C PRO A 245 4.46 -28.04 -19.89
N LYS A 246 3.77 -29.12 -19.50
CA LYS A 246 2.38 -29.40 -19.94
C LYS A 246 1.39 -28.37 -19.40
N ALA A 247 1.49 -28.01 -18.13
CA ALA A 247 0.61 -27.02 -17.52
C ALA A 247 0.90 -25.61 -18.06
N CYS A 248 2.18 -25.31 -18.31
CA CYS A 248 2.58 -24.01 -18.84
C CYS A 248 2.27 -23.84 -20.34
N ALA A 249 2.14 -24.92 -21.11
CA ALA A 249 1.94 -24.86 -22.57
C ALA A 249 0.66 -24.09 -22.98
N GLU A 250 -0.37 -24.13 -22.14
CA GLU A 250 -1.62 -23.38 -22.34
C GLU A 250 -1.37 -21.88 -22.50
N TYR A 251 -0.40 -21.34 -21.76
CA TYR A 251 -0.06 -19.91 -21.76
C TYR A 251 1.16 -19.59 -22.61
N ALA A 252 2.15 -20.47 -22.60
CA ALA A 252 3.45 -20.26 -23.26
C ALA A 252 3.39 -20.45 -24.78
N GLY A 253 2.40 -21.21 -25.30
CA GLY A 253 2.32 -21.54 -26.72
C GLY A 253 3.61 -22.21 -27.24
N ALA A 254 4.26 -21.60 -28.24
CA ALA A 254 5.52 -22.07 -28.80
C ALA A 254 6.77 -21.64 -28.00
N THR A 255 6.63 -20.75 -27.02
CA THR A 255 7.73 -20.25 -26.19
C THR A 255 8.14 -21.31 -25.17
N ASN A 256 9.46 -21.46 -24.92
CA ASN A 256 9.90 -22.28 -23.80
C ASN A 256 9.27 -21.81 -22.48
N TYR A 257 8.68 -22.72 -21.72
CA TYR A 257 7.89 -22.41 -20.53
C TYR A 257 8.69 -21.69 -19.43
N ILE A 258 9.97 -21.97 -19.27
CA ILE A 258 10.85 -21.25 -18.32
C ILE A 258 11.06 -19.81 -18.77
N VAL A 259 11.36 -19.61 -20.07
CA VAL A 259 11.53 -18.26 -20.64
C VAL A 259 10.21 -17.48 -20.56
N PHE A 260 9.09 -18.13 -20.85
CA PHE A 260 7.76 -17.52 -20.72
C PHE A 260 7.50 -17.03 -19.30
N MET A 261 7.72 -17.86 -18.28
CA MET A 261 7.49 -17.48 -16.89
C MET A 261 8.48 -16.43 -16.38
N PHE A 262 9.72 -16.45 -16.85
CA PHE A 262 10.67 -15.37 -16.63
C PHE A 262 10.14 -14.04 -17.19
N LEU A 263 9.63 -14.04 -18.42
CA LEU A 263 9.01 -12.85 -19.02
C LEU A 263 7.75 -12.41 -18.28
N GLN A 264 6.95 -13.33 -17.76
CA GLN A 264 5.78 -12.99 -16.94
C GLN A 264 6.18 -12.31 -15.63
N ALA A 265 7.26 -12.74 -14.97
CA ALA A 265 7.80 -12.06 -13.79
C ALA A 265 8.25 -10.63 -14.13
N LEU A 266 8.94 -10.44 -15.26
CA LEU A 266 9.32 -9.09 -15.72
C LEU A 266 8.09 -8.24 -16.11
N GLN A 267 7.05 -8.86 -16.65
CA GLN A 267 5.80 -8.18 -16.97
C GLN A 267 5.08 -7.70 -15.73
N PHE A 268 5.07 -8.49 -14.64
CA PHE A 268 4.59 -8.04 -13.33
C PHE A 268 5.33 -6.78 -12.86
N VAL A 269 6.66 -6.78 -12.90
CA VAL A 269 7.49 -5.62 -12.50
C VAL A 269 7.25 -4.42 -13.41
N THR A 270 7.11 -4.65 -14.72
CA THR A 270 6.77 -3.60 -15.69
C THR A 270 5.42 -2.97 -15.36
N GLY A 271 4.40 -3.79 -15.09
CA GLY A 271 3.08 -3.32 -14.67
C GLY A 271 3.15 -2.48 -13.40
N LEU A 272 3.94 -2.92 -12.42
CA LEU A 272 4.17 -2.18 -11.18
C LEU A 272 4.84 -0.82 -11.44
N TYR A 273 5.86 -0.78 -12.29
CA TYR A 273 6.53 0.47 -12.68
C TYR A 273 5.55 1.46 -13.33
N VAL A 274 4.75 0.99 -14.29
CA VAL A 274 3.76 1.81 -15.01
C VAL A 274 2.68 2.30 -14.03
N LEU A 275 2.16 1.43 -13.17
CA LEU A 275 1.18 1.78 -12.16
C LEU A 275 1.71 2.90 -11.24
N MET A 276 2.92 2.73 -10.70
CA MET A 276 3.54 3.71 -9.82
C MET A 276 3.89 5.03 -10.53
N ALA A 277 4.21 5.01 -11.82
CA ALA A 277 4.35 6.21 -12.63
C ALA A 277 3.02 6.95 -12.76
N GLY A 278 1.93 6.23 -12.98
CA GLY A 278 0.56 6.76 -12.99
C GLY A 278 0.18 7.40 -11.65
N VAL A 279 0.43 6.72 -10.54
CA VAL A 279 0.21 7.24 -9.18
C VAL A 279 0.96 8.56 -8.96
N ARG A 280 2.26 8.59 -9.30
CA ARG A 280 3.07 9.81 -9.16
C ARG A 280 2.53 10.97 -9.99
N LEU A 281 2.12 10.70 -11.23
CA LEU A 281 1.56 11.72 -12.10
C LEU A 281 0.20 12.24 -11.60
N LEU A 282 -0.66 11.34 -11.11
CA LEU A 282 -1.96 11.65 -10.51
C LEU A 282 -1.81 12.55 -9.28
N LEU A 283 -0.86 12.23 -8.41
CA LEU A 283 -0.69 12.90 -7.13
C LEU A 283 0.19 14.15 -7.19
N ALA A 284 0.94 14.34 -8.27
CA ALA A 284 1.89 15.46 -8.42
C ALA A 284 1.25 16.86 -8.22
N GLU A 285 -0.02 17.00 -8.57
CA GLU A 285 -0.75 18.27 -8.42
C GLU A 285 -1.69 18.26 -7.21
N LEU A 286 -2.24 17.10 -6.84
CA LEU A 286 -3.18 16.97 -5.70
C LEU A 286 -2.47 17.19 -4.36
N VAL A 287 -1.30 16.59 -4.14
CA VAL A 287 -0.62 16.65 -2.84
C VAL A 287 -0.15 18.07 -2.50
N PRO A 288 0.56 18.82 -3.40
CA PRO A 288 0.89 20.21 -3.12
C PRO A 288 -0.34 21.11 -2.91
N ALA A 289 -1.44 20.81 -3.61
CA ALA A 289 -2.70 21.49 -3.43
C ALA A 289 -3.20 21.36 -1.99
N PHE A 290 -3.26 20.15 -1.51
CA PHE A 290 -3.71 19.84 -0.16
C PHE A 290 -2.76 20.39 0.91
N GLN A 291 -1.45 20.27 0.73
CA GLN A 291 -0.46 20.81 1.64
C GLN A 291 -0.60 22.32 1.83
N GLY A 292 -0.73 23.06 0.75
CA GLY A 292 -0.87 24.54 0.81
C GLY A 292 -2.14 24.99 1.55
N ILE A 293 -3.23 24.23 1.47
CA ILE A 293 -4.49 24.50 2.17
C ILE A 293 -4.36 24.13 3.65
N SER A 294 -3.83 22.94 3.96
CA SER A 294 -3.77 22.43 5.32
C SER A 294 -2.89 23.26 6.25
N MET A 295 -1.72 23.70 5.77
CA MET A 295 -0.81 24.53 6.58
C MET A 295 -1.42 25.88 6.98
N LYS A 296 -2.33 26.43 6.17
CA LYS A 296 -3.07 27.65 6.52
C LYS A 296 -4.20 27.39 7.52
N LEU A 297 -4.83 26.23 7.44
CA LEU A 297 -5.99 25.91 8.27
C LEU A 297 -5.61 25.34 9.65
N VAL A 298 -4.45 24.69 9.78
CA VAL A 298 -4.00 24.02 11.00
C VAL A 298 -2.69 24.61 11.49
N PRO A 299 -2.72 25.58 12.42
CA PRO A 299 -1.51 26.14 13.02
C PRO A 299 -0.66 25.06 13.71
N ASN A 300 0.66 25.16 13.57
CA ASN A 300 1.65 24.23 14.14
C ASN A 300 1.44 22.77 13.68
N SER A 301 0.88 22.59 12.48
CA SER A 301 0.73 21.25 11.91
C SER A 301 2.10 20.68 11.54
N LYS A 302 2.23 19.36 11.69
CA LYS A 302 3.41 18.58 11.35
C LYS A 302 3.11 17.76 10.10
N PRO A 303 3.94 17.86 9.04
CA PRO A 303 3.77 17.02 7.86
C PRO A 303 4.10 15.57 8.22
N ALA A 304 3.18 14.67 7.94
CA ALA A 304 3.41 13.24 8.00
C ALA A 304 3.82 12.77 6.59
N LEU A 305 5.08 12.34 6.47
CA LEU A 305 5.77 12.06 5.22
C LEU A 305 6.07 10.56 5.09
N ASP A 306 6.31 10.11 3.86
CA ASP A 306 6.52 8.68 3.54
C ASP A 306 7.84 8.13 4.10
N CYS A 307 7.90 6.80 4.16
CA CYS A 307 9.02 6.00 4.66
C CYS A 307 10.42 6.46 4.21
N PRO A 308 10.66 6.81 2.93
CA PRO A 308 11.99 7.21 2.46
C PRO A 308 12.59 8.42 3.18
N VAL A 309 11.78 9.24 3.81
CA VAL A 309 12.29 10.37 4.62
C VAL A 309 13.11 9.89 5.82
N LEU A 310 12.85 8.67 6.30
CA LEU A 310 13.61 8.07 7.41
C LEU A 310 14.87 7.32 6.97
N PHE A 311 14.96 6.89 5.73
CA PHE A 311 16.05 6.04 5.25
C PHE A 311 17.46 6.61 5.47
N PRO A 312 17.69 7.94 5.30
CA PRO A 312 19.00 8.53 5.57
C PRO A 312 19.44 8.47 7.05
N TYR A 313 18.51 8.29 7.99
CA TYR A 313 18.84 8.25 9.43
C TYR A 313 19.49 6.92 9.86
N ALA A 314 19.18 5.81 9.15
CA ALA A 314 19.75 4.51 9.45
C ALA A 314 19.74 3.60 8.20
N PRO A 315 20.60 3.86 7.19
CA PRO A 315 20.58 3.15 5.92
C PRO A 315 20.88 1.65 6.03
N ASN A 316 21.72 1.23 6.97
CA ASN A 316 21.97 -0.19 7.22
C ASN A 316 20.72 -0.87 7.82
N ALA A 317 19.99 -0.17 8.71
CA ALA A 317 18.74 -0.68 9.26
C ALA A 317 17.68 -0.89 8.17
N VAL A 318 17.66 -0.06 7.14
CA VAL A 318 16.74 -0.25 5.98
C VAL A 318 17.02 -1.56 5.26
N ILE A 319 18.29 -1.81 4.90
CA ILE A 319 18.70 -3.02 4.18
C ILE A 319 18.45 -4.28 5.04
N LEU A 320 18.87 -4.25 6.30
CA LEU A 320 18.64 -5.38 7.21
C LEU A 320 17.15 -5.57 7.48
N GLY A 321 16.39 -4.49 7.66
CA GLY A 321 14.96 -4.52 7.82
C GLY A 321 14.26 -5.19 6.63
N PHE A 322 14.60 -4.82 5.41
CA PHE A 322 14.09 -5.46 4.20
C PHE A 322 14.43 -6.95 4.14
N ILE A 323 15.70 -7.32 4.36
CA ILE A 323 16.16 -8.72 4.30
C ILE A 323 15.44 -9.58 5.35
N PHE A 324 15.45 -9.16 6.62
CA PHE A 324 14.88 -9.96 7.69
C PHE A 324 13.34 -9.96 7.68
N THR A 325 12.68 -8.90 7.23
CA THR A 325 11.23 -8.92 6.97
C THR A 325 10.90 -9.88 5.83
N THR A 326 11.70 -9.92 4.76
CA THR A 326 11.48 -10.88 3.66
C THR A 326 11.67 -12.32 4.14
N ILE A 327 12.68 -12.61 4.95
CA ILE A 327 12.86 -13.92 5.59
C ILE A 327 11.63 -14.27 6.45
N GLY A 328 11.18 -13.33 7.28
CA GLY A 328 9.96 -13.49 8.09
C GLY A 328 8.71 -13.73 7.25
N SER A 329 8.58 -13.03 6.13
CA SER A 329 7.46 -13.21 5.17
C SER A 329 7.48 -14.59 4.52
N ILE A 330 8.66 -15.11 4.16
CA ILE A 330 8.81 -16.47 3.66
C ILE A 330 8.40 -17.49 4.73
N ILE A 331 8.81 -17.30 5.98
CA ILE A 331 8.36 -18.15 7.10
C ILE A 331 6.83 -18.05 7.25
N GLY A 332 6.27 -16.84 7.26
CA GLY A 332 4.85 -16.59 7.35
C GLY A 332 4.05 -17.22 6.20
N MET A 333 4.59 -17.21 4.99
CA MET A 333 4.02 -17.86 3.80
C MET A 333 3.77 -19.36 4.04
N PHE A 334 4.71 -20.06 4.68
CA PHE A 334 4.53 -21.48 5.00
C PHE A 334 3.67 -21.71 6.25
N LEU A 335 3.63 -20.76 7.18
CA LEU A 335 2.80 -20.87 8.39
C LEU A 335 1.31 -20.68 8.08
N THR A 336 0.93 -19.83 7.14
CA THR A 336 -0.49 -19.55 6.87
C THR A 336 -1.30 -20.79 6.47
N PRO A 337 -0.85 -21.69 5.58
CA PRO A 337 -1.57 -22.94 5.30
C PRO A 337 -1.63 -23.89 6.49
N MET A 338 -0.59 -23.93 7.33
CA MET A 338 -0.59 -24.75 8.55
C MET A 338 -1.64 -24.29 9.57
N LEU A 339 -2.03 -23.02 9.51
CA LEU A 339 -3.11 -22.40 10.30
C LEU A 339 -4.49 -22.54 9.64
N GLY A 340 -4.60 -23.24 8.51
CA GLY A 340 -5.84 -23.34 7.73
C GLY A 340 -6.20 -22.05 6.95
N LEU A 341 -5.25 -21.17 6.77
CA LEU A 341 -5.41 -19.89 6.05
C LEU A 341 -4.87 -20.02 4.62
N PRO A 342 -5.29 -19.16 3.69
CA PRO A 342 -4.69 -19.08 2.36
C PRO A 342 -3.19 -18.77 2.44
N MET A 343 -2.41 -19.38 1.53
CA MET A 343 -1.00 -19.07 1.41
C MET A 343 -0.82 -17.64 0.88
N ILE A 344 -0.10 -16.79 1.61
CA ILE A 344 0.22 -15.43 1.19
C ILE A 344 1.66 -15.41 0.66
N LEU A 345 1.81 -14.96 -0.57
CA LEU A 345 3.12 -14.76 -1.19
C LEU A 345 3.67 -13.39 -0.80
N PRO A 346 4.97 -13.28 -0.47
CA PRO A 346 5.55 -12.03 0.01
C PRO A 346 5.37 -10.87 -0.97
N GLY A 347 4.84 -9.76 -0.48
CA GLY A 347 4.77 -8.50 -1.21
C GLY A 347 6.10 -7.75 -1.11
N VAL A 348 6.85 -7.69 -2.21
CA VAL A 348 8.22 -7.16 -2.17
C VAL A 348 8.26 -5.67 -1.92
N MET A 349 7.30 -4.91 -2.48
CA MET A 349 7.16 -3.47 -2.23
C MET A 349 6.95 -3.18 -0.75
N SER A 350 5.98 -3.88 -0.13
CA SER A 350 5.72 -3.70 1.31
C SER A 350 6.90 -4.19 2.15
N ASN A 351 7.56 -5.28 1.80
CA ASN A 351 8.76 -5.72 2.50
C ASN A 351 9.90 -4.69 2.43
N PHE A 352 10.05 -3.97 1.31
CA PHE A 352 11.07 -2.93 1.18
C PHE A 352 10.71 -1.68 1.99
N PHE A 353 9.56 -1.09 1.75
CA PHE A 353 9.16 0.15 2.42
C PHE A 353 8.80 -0.09 3.89
N ALA A 354 7.89 -1.02 4.16
CA ALA A 354 7.46 -1.31 5.52
C ALA A 354 8.55 -2.05 6.31
N GLY A 355 9.20 -3.05 5.72
CA GLY A 355 10.29 -3.78 6.37
C GLY A 355 11.51 -2.91 6.65
N GLY A 356 11.92 -2.06 5.69
CA GLY A 356 13.01 -1.10 5.90
C GLY A 356 12.72 -0.10 7.01
N THR A 357 11.50 0.47 7.03
CA THR A 357 11.07 1.39 8.10
C THR A 357 10.97 0.68 9.44
N ALA A 358 10.42 -0.53 9.48
CA ALA A 358 10.38 -1.38 10.68
C ALA A 358 11.80 -1.63 11.22
N GLY A 359 12.78 -1.84 10.33
CA GLY A 359 14.18 -1.97 10.67
C GLY A 359 14.74 -0.74 11.39
N ILE A 360 14.41 0.48 10.91
CA ILE A 360 14.83 1.74 11.55
C ILE A 360 14.19 1.86 12.95
N PHE A 361 12.89 1.59 13.08
CA PHE A 361 12.18 1.61 14.36
C PHE A 361 12.80 0.60 15.34
N ALA A 362 13.07 -0.62 14.89
CA ALA A 362 13.69 -1.67 15.68
C ALA A 362 15.10 -1.31 16.12
N ASN A 363 15.95 -0.78 15.21
CA ASN A 363 17.30 -0.37 15.52
C ASN A 363 17.33 0.73 16.59
N GLN A 364 16.42 1.70 16.49
CA GLN A 364 16.34 2.81 17.44
C GLN A 364 16.11 2.35 18.88
N VAL A 365 15.36 1.27 19.10
CA VAL A 365 14.98 0.82 20.46
C VAL A 365 15.67 -0.46 20.90
N GLY A 366 16.21 -1.29 19.98
CA GLY A 366 16.77 -2.60 20.28
C GLY A 366 18.08 -2.93 19.54
N GLY A 367 18.65 -1.97 18.78
CA GLY A 367 19.89 -2.16 18.04
C GLY A 367 19.83 -3.34 17.05
N ARG A 368 21.00 -3.80 16.57
CA ARG A 368 21.10 -4.83 15.50
C ARG A 368 20.37 -6.13 15.81
N ARG A 369 20.47 -6.64 17.05
CA ARG A 369 19.80 -7.88 17.46
C ARG A 369 18.27 -7.68 17.46
N GLY A 370 17.82 -6.55 17.99
CA GLY A 370 16.41 -6.19 17.98
C GLY A 370 15.88 -6.04 16.55
N THR A 371 16.66 -5.46 15.63
CA THR A 371 16.31 -5.34 14.21
C THR A 371 16.11 -6.71 13.57
N ILE A 372 17.04 -7.65 13.74
CA ILE A 372 16.95 -8.99 13.17
C ILE A 372 15.68 -9.70 13.65
N ILE A 373 15.50 -9.82 14.97
CA ILE A 373 14.39 -10.58 15.55
C ILE A 373 13.05 -9.86 15.29
N GLY A 374 13.02 -8.54 15.48
CA GLY A 374 11.81 -7.73 15.27
C GLY A 374 11.34 -7.75 13.81
N CYS A 375 12.26 -7.66 12.84
CA CYS A 375 11.89 -7.69 11.42
C CYS A 375 11.47 -9.08 10.95
N ILE A 376 12.04 -10.16 11.47
CA ILE A 376 11.51 -11.52 11.22
C ILE A 376 10.08 -11.64 11.76
N ALA A 377 9.83 -11.20 12.99
CA ALA A 377 8.49 -11.18 13.56
C ALA A 377 7.53 -10.30 12.76
N HIS A 378 7.98 -9.13 12.28
CA HIS A 378 7.21 -8.25 11.39
C HIS A 378 6.83 -8.95 10.08
N GLY A 379 7.78 -9.64 9.45
CA GLY A 379 7.54 -10.38 8.21
C GLY A 379 6.47 -11.47 8.39
N ILE A 380 6.51 -12.23 9.48
CA ILE A 380 5.46 -13.21 9.81
C ILE A 380 4.12 -12.51 10.03
N PHE A 381 4.12 -11.39 10.74
CA PHE A 381 2.93 -10.64 11.09
C PHE A 381 2.20 -10.09 9.86
N ILE A 382 2.93 -9.52 8.90
CA ILE A 382 2.36 -9.00 7.65
C ILE A 382 1.91 -10.10 6.66
N MET A 383 2.18 -11.37 6.92
CA MET A 383 1.60 -12.49 6.18
C MET A 383 0.32 -13.01 6.85
N ILE A 384 0.32 -13.15 8.17
CA ILE A 384 -0.82 -13.71 8.90
C ILE A 384 -2.03 -12.76 8.86
N LEU A 385 -1.85 -11.47 9.08
CA LEU A 385 -2.97 -10.52 9.12
C LEU A 385 -3.77 -10.45 7.82
N PRO A 386 -3.14 -10.26 6.63
CA PRO A 386 -3.87 -10.30 5.37
C PRO A 386 -4.50 -11.66 5.07
N ALA A 387 -3.88 -12.77 5.52
CA ALA A 387 -4.44 -14.11 5.36
C ALA A 387 -5.78 -14.25 6.09
N LEU A 388 -5.89 -13.67 7.30
CA LEU A 388 -7.14 -13.63 8.07
C LEU A 388 -8.24 -12.80 7.39
N LEU A 389 -7.86 -11.74 6.67
CA LEU A 389 -8.79 -10.83 6.00
C LEU A 389 -9.17 -11.28 4.58
N SER A 390 -8.34 -12.09 3.94
CA SER A 390 -8.49 -12.51 2.53
C SER A 390 -9.81 -13.21 2.19
N PRO A 391 -10.45 -14.01 3.09
CA PRO A 391 -11.76 -14.60 2.79
C PRO A 391 -12.84 -13.54 2.54
N MET A 392 -12.76 -12.41 3.22
CA MET A 392 -13.67 -11.28 3.02
C MET A 392 -13.48 -10.66 1.62
N LEU A 393 -12.23 -10.42 1.22
CA LEU A 393 -11.93 -9.89 -0.11
C LEU A 393 -12.41 -10.85 -1.21
N GLY A 394 -12.24 -12.16 -1.02
CA GLY A 394 -12.74 -13.17 -1.96
C GLY A 394 -14.25 -13.14 -2.15
N GLN A 395 -15.04 -12.84 -1.11
CA GLN A 395 -16.50 -12.73 -1.19
C GLN A 395 -16.99 -11.58 -2.09
N ILE A 396 -16.20 -10.54 -2.26
CA ILE A 396 -16.52 -9.38 -3.12
C ILE A 396 -15.79 -9.40 -4.46
N GLY A 397 -15.16 -10.53 -4.81
CA GLY A 397 -14.65 -10.77 -6.15
C GLY A 397 -13.15 -10.57 -6.34
N PHE A 398 -12.36 -10.26 -5.30
CA PHE A 398 -10.92 -10.17 -5.44
C PHE A 398 -10.29 -11.54 -5.66
N GLN A 399 -9.38 -11.62 -6.62
CA GLN A 399 -8.72 -12.86 -7.02
C GLN A 399 -7.19 -12.69 -7.05
N ASN A 400 -6.48 -13.75 -6.63
CA ASN A 400 -5.02 -13.89 -6.71
C ASN A 400 -4.20 -12.84 -5.95
N MET A 401 -4.84 -11.95 -5.17
CA MET A 401 -4.15 -10.93 -4.40
C MET A 401 -4.85 -10.62 -3.08
N THR A 402 -4.11 -10.00 -2.17
CA THR A 402 -4.62 -9.51 -0.88
C THR A 402 -3.96 -8.17 -0.54
N CYS A 403 -4.51 -7.47 0.46
CA CYS A 403 -3.92 -6.24 0.96
C CYS A 403 -2.58 -6.50 1.68
N THR A 404 -1.83 -5.44 1.85
CA THR A 404 -0.55 -5.43 2.58
C THR A 404 -0.67 -4.50 3.79
N ASP A 405 0.29 -3.76 4.13
CA ASP A 405 0.36 -2.69 5.14
C ASP A 405 -0.60 -2.86 6.33
N VAL A 406 -0.04 -3.03 7.51
CA VAL A 406 -0.78 -3.51 8.70
C VAL A 406 -1.98 -2.63 9.04
N ASP A 407 -1.85 -1.30 8.95
CA ASP A 407 -2.92 -0.39 9.35
C ASP A 407 -4.13 -0.52 8.42
N THR A 408 -3.89 -0.77 7.13
CA THR A 408 -4.97 -0.98 6.15
C THR A 408 -5.72 -2.30 6.43
N VAL A 409 -5.01 -3.33 6.90
CA VAL A 409 -5.64 -4.59 7.34
C VAL A 409 -6.44 -4.36 8.62
N VAL A 410 -5.91 -3.58 9.57
CA VAL A 410 -6.62 -3.20 10.80
C VAL A 410 -7.88 -2.41 10.47
N THR A 411 -7.84 -1.51 9.49
CA THR A 411 -9.03 -0.83 8.96
C THR A 411 -10.10 -1.84 8.53
N GLY A 412 -9.71 -2.93 7.85
CA GLY A 412 -10.62 -4.02 7.47
C GLY A 412 -11.28 -4.70 8.68
N PHE A 413 -10.49 -5.06 9.69
CA PHE A 413 -11.03 -5.64 10.93
C PHE A 413 -11.97 -4.66 11.66
N PHE A 414 -11.66 -3.38 11.65
CA PHE A 414 -12.53 -2.35 12.22
C PHE A 414 -13.90 -2.31 11.53
N PHE A 415 -13.93 -2.37 10.19
CA PHE A 415 -15.19 -2.48 9.44
C PHE A 415 -15.96 -3.78 9.75
N MET A 416 -15.27 -4.91 9.89
CA MET A 416 -15.91 -6.18 10.29
C MET A 416 -16.56 -6.09 11.68
N ILE A 417 -15.88 -5.45 12.64
CA ILE A 417 -16.43 -5.24 13.99
C ILE A 417 -17.67 -4.33 13.92
N ILE A 418 -17.61 -3.23 13.18
CA ILE A 418 -18.77 -2.32 13.00
C ILE A 418 -19.93 -3.09 12.37
N LYS A 419 -19.70 -3.87 11.32
CA LYS A 419 -20.74 -4.69 10.68
C LYS A 419 -21.39 -5.63 11.68
N SER A 420 -20.60 -6.34 12.50
CA SER A 420 -21.10 -7.27 13.51
C SER A 420 -21.93 -6.57 14.59
N ILE A 421 -21.49 -5.38 15.07
CA ILE A 421 -22.20 -4.63 16.13
C ILE A 421 -23.49 -3.99 15.59
N ALA A 422 -23.44 -3.45 14.39
CA ALA A 422 -24.58 -2.73 13.80
C ALA A 422 -25.70 -3.67 13.32
N GLY A 423 -25.49 -4.98 13.33
CA GLY A 423 -26.45 -5.97 12.81
C GLY A 423 -26.74 -5.79 11.30
N ILE A 424 -25.83 -5.16 10.59
CA ILE A 424 -25.91 -4.92 9.14
C ILE A 424 -25.40 -6.19 8.47
N PHE A 425 -26.28 -7.13 8.14
CA PHE A 425 -26.01 -8.35 7.40
C PHE A 425 -26.65 -8.33 6.02
#